data_576887d80c2f449bd870d0712fef2e31
#
_entry.id   576887d80c2f449bd870d0712fef2e31
#
_cell.length_a   1.000
_cell.length_b   1.000
_cell.length_c   1.000
_cell.angle_alpha   90.00
_cell.angle_beta   90.00
_cell.angle_gamma   90.00
#
_symmetry.space_group_name_H-M   'P 1'
#
loop_
_entity.id
_entity.type
_entity.pdbx_description
1 polymer ?
#
loop_
_entity_poly.entity_id
_entity_poly.type
_entity_poly.pdbx_seq_one_letter_code
_entity_poly.pdbx_strand_id
1 'polypeptide(L)'
;MECEGCGCHGEDKRTAILYTLLSQNLGPGTARQRCLCQQRRTVSLRTPRATCQAASDVLLKTVSFMRNLPSFQLLPREDQLLLLGSCWVPLFLLGLVQEMVTFEVMETPAPSMLKKILLDGRSRWQEPEQTQPTLAAVQRLQGTLNTFWSLDLSPKEFAYLKGAVLFNPDVPGLRTSLYIHSLQREAQRALQEVLQPRQPEGRGRFARILLITSTLKSIPPTLVTELFFRPLIGNADILELITEML
;
A
#
# COMPACT_ATOMS: atom_id res chain seq x y z
N MET A 1 -9.74 -19.13 16.12
CA MET A 1 -8.81 -20.20 15.71
C MET A 1 -8.13 -20.67 16.96
N GLU A 2 -8.59 -21.77 17.50
CA GLU A 2 -8.08 -22.36 18.73
C GLU A 2 -6.72 -23.00 18.45
N CYS A 3 -5.73 -22.73 19.29
CA CYS A 3 -4.42 -23.36 19.21
C CYS A 3 -4.53 -24.80 19.74
N GLU A 4 -4.82 -25.75 18.88
CA GLU A 4 -4.72 -27.18 19.24
C GLU A 4 -3.25 -27.53 19.51
N GLY A 5 -2.95 -27.88 20.76
CA GLY A 5 -1.62 -28.35 21.19
C GLY A 5 -0.78 -27.39 22.05
N CYS A 6 -1.23 -26.19 22.28
CA CYS A 6 -0.59 -25.28 23.21
C CYS A 6 -1.29 -25.41 24.59
N GLY A 7 -0.72 -26.08 25.55
CA GLY A 7 -1.27 -26.25 26.90
C GLY A 7 -1.55 -24.96 27.68
N CYS A 8 -2.00 -23.91 27.01
CA CYS A 8 -2.29 -22.60 27.55
C CYS A 8 -3.66 -22.52 28.26
N HIS A 9 -4.45 -23.58 28.26
CA HIS A 9 -5.73 -23.67 28.97
C HIS A 9 -5.56 -24.39 30.32
N GLY A 10 -4.96 -23.73 31.27
CA GLY A 10 -4.85 -24.19 32.65
C GLY A 10 -4.88 -23.02 33.60
N GLU A 11 -6.05 -22.75 34.10
CA GLU A 11 -6.34 -22.11 35.40
C GLU A 11 -5.39 -21.01 35.88
N ASP A 12 -5.73 -19.74 35.69
CA ASP A 12 -5.84 -18.83 36.85
C ASP A 12 -6.60 -17.54 36.49
N LYS A 13 -7.90 -17.55 36.73
CA LYS A 13 -8.78 -16.39 36.49
C LYS A 13 -8.73 -15.32 37.59
N ARG A 14 -7.78 -15.34 38.51
CA ARG A 14 -7.79 -14.46 39.69
C ARG A 14 -6.48 -13.76 40.05
N THR A 15 -5.52 -13.67 39.18
CA THR A 15 -4.39 -12.79 39.45
C THR A 15 -4.70 -11.40 38.88
N ALA A 16 -4.92 -10.44 39.78
CA ALA A 16 -5.07 -9.05 39.39
C ALA A 16 -3.90 -8.64 38.48
N ILE A 17 -4.20 -7.90 37.42
CA ILE A 17 -3.23 -7.39 36.43
C ILE A 17 -2.02 -6.76 37.11
N LEU A 18 -2.21 -6.12 38.26
CA LEU A 18 -1.18 -5.51 39.08
C LEU A 18 -0.20 -6.55 39.67
N TYR A 19 -0.68 -7.73 40.09
CA TYR A 19 0.17 -8.78 40.62
C TYR A 19 1.09 -9.36 39.56
N THR A 20 0.59 -9.54 38.34
CA THR A 20 1.37 -10.00 37.20
C THR A 20 2.45 -8.98 36.81
N LEU A 21 2.17 -7.69 36.92
CA LEU A 21 3.12 -6.61 36.64
C LEU A 21 4.21 -6.49 37.71
N LEU A 22 3.87 -6.67 38.99
CA LEU A 22 4.80 -6.56 40.11
C LEU A 22 5.67 -7.82 40.24
N SER A 23 5.16 -8.99 39.89
CA SER A 23 5.92 -10.26 39.97
C SER A 23 6.99 -10.39 38.87
N GLN A 24 6.94 -9.55 37.83
CA GLN A 24 7.96 -9.52 36.77
C GLN A 24 9.31 -8.90 37.24
N ASN A 25 9.33 -8.24 38.41
CA ASN A 25 10.52 -7.59 38.96
C ASN A 25 11.24 -8.38 40.07
N LEU A 26 10.82 -9.61 40.37
CA LEU A 26 11.40 -10.42 41.46
C LEU A 26 12.10 -11.69 40.92
N GLY A 27 13.39 -11.54 40.63
CA GLY A 27 14.39 -12.63 40.66
C GLY A 27 14.53 -13.50 39.38
N PRO A 28 15.73 -14.10 39.18
CA PRO A 28 16.00 -15.00 38.07
C PRO A 28 15.46 -16.40 38.41
N GLY A 29 14.20 -16.63 38.13
CA GLY A 29 13.54 -17.91 38.35
C GLY A 29 12.60 -18.26 37.20
N THR A 30 12.99 -19.29 36.45
CA THR A 30 12.20 -19.99 35.41
C THR A 30 11.61 -19.08 34.32
N ALA A 31 12.32 -19.02 33.23
CA ALA A 31 11.78 -18.51 31.95
C ALA A 31 10.50 -19.28 31.62
N ARG A 32 9.33 -18.74 32.00
CA ARG A 32 8.06 -19.17 31.41
C ARG A 32 8.23 -18.95 29.90
N GLN A 33 8.31 -20.03 29.17
CA GLN A 33 8.23 -19.98 27.68
C GLN A 33 6.95 -19.22 27.32
N ARG A 34 7.11 -17.94 26.98
CA ARG A 34 5.99 -17.14 26.47
C ARG A 34 5.56 -17.78 25.16
N CYS A 35 4.33 -18.22 25.11
CA CYS A 35 3.76 -18.76 23.87
C CYS A 35 3.96 -17.72 22.75
N LEU A 36 4.71 -18.07 21.73
CA LEU A 36 4.97 -17.21 20.56
C LEU A 36 3.69 -16.83 19.81
N CYS A 37 2.59 -17.58 20.01
CA CYS A 37 1.29 -17.30 19.39
C CYS A 37 0.63 -16.01 19.90
N GLN A 38 1.03 -15.44 21.05
CA GLN A 38 0.46 -14.20 21.59
C GLN A 38 1.27 -12.95 21.24
N GLN A 39 2.44 -13.07 20.64
CA GLN A 39 3.19 -11.91 20.18
C GLN A 39 2.66 -11.48 18.81
N ARG A 40 1.66 -10.58 18.80
CA ARG A 40 1.32 -9.83 17.59
C ARG A 40 2.60 -9.12 17.12
N ARG A 41 3.01 -9.41 15.90
CA ARG A 41 4.15 -8.74 15.27
C ARG A 41 3.60 -7.65 14.36
N THR A 42 4.22 -6.49 14.40
CA THR A 42 3.93 -5.38 13.49
C THR A 42 5.07 -5.26 12.49
N VAL A 43 4.74 -4.91 11.27
CA VAL A 43 5.72 -4.66 10.22
C VAL A 43 5.94 -3.16 10.12
N SER A 44 7.18 -2.72 10.15
CA SER A 44 7.58 -1.33 9.98
C SER A 44 8.73 -1.21 8.98
N LEU A 45 8.87 -0.04 8.36
CA LEU A 45 10.01 0.26 7.50
C LEU A 45 11.31 0.31 8.32
N ARG A 46 12.41 -0.20 7.75
CA ARG A 46 13.73 -0.14 8.39
C ARG A 46 14.27 1.30 8.43
N THR A 47 14.03 2.09 7.37
CA THR A 47 14.41 3.49 7.25
C THR A 47 13.19 4.38 6.99
N PRO A 48 12.31 4.62 8.00
CA PRO A 48 11.01 5.24 7.76
C PRO A 48 11.13 6.63 7.12
N ARG A 49 11.99 7.50 7.64
CA ARG A 49 12.10 8.89 7.14
C ARG A 49 12.47 8.96 5.67
N ALA A 50 13.54 8.26 5.26
CA ALA A 50 14.00 8.28 3.88
C ALA A 50 12.97 7.66 2.92
N THR A 51 12.39 6.51 3.30
CA THR A 51 11.41 5.81 2.47
C THR A 51 10.11 6.61 2.35
N CYS A 52 9.59 7.17 3.46
CA CYS A 52 8.37 7.98 3.42
C CYS A 52 8.58 9.27 2.62
N GLN A 53 9.77 9.90 2.72
CA GLN A 53 10.08 11.07 1.90
C GLN A 53 10.09 10.72 0.41
N ALA A 54 10.81 9.67 0.02
CA ALA A 54 10.84 9.21 -1.37
C ALA A 54 9.42 8.83 -1.87
N ALA A 55 8.62 8.19 -1.04
CA ALA A 55 7.22 7.88 -1.37
C ALA A 55 6.37 9.15 -1.56
N SER A 56 6.57 10.17 -0.74
CA SER A 56 5.87 11.46 -0.88
C SER A 56 6.25 12.15 -2.18
N ASP A 57 7.52 12.16 -2.54
CA ASP A 57 7.99 12.75 -3.80
C ASP A 57 7.38 12.03 -5.01
N VAL A 58 7.28 10.69 -4.96
CA VAL A 58 6.60 9.89 -5.99
C VAL A 58 5.11 10.19 -6.05
N LEU A 59 4.43 10.35 -4.92
CA LEU A 59 3.01 10.70 -4.88
C LEU A 59 2.78 12.08 -5.50
N LEU A 60 3.59 13.08 -5.17
CA LEU A 60 3.51 14.41 -5.76
C LEU A 60 3.71 14.38 -7.29
N LYS A 61 4.68 13.62 -7.79
CA LYS A 61 4.88 13.39 -9.22
C LYS A 61 3.67 12.71 -9.86
N THR A 62 3.05 11.77 -9.17
CA THR A 62 1.86 11.05 -9.65
C THR A 62 0.66 11.99 -9.79
N VAL A 63 0.40 12.84 -8.80
CA VAL A 63 -0.66 13.86 -8.87
C VAL A 63 -0.37 14.88 -9.96
N SER A 64 0.87 15.35 -10.05
CA SER A 64 1.30 16.26 -11.10
C SER A 64 1.12 15.66 -12.51
N PHE A 65 1.42 14.38 -12.68
CA PHE A 65 1.16 13.67 -13.95
C PHE A 65 -0.32 13.74 -14.33
N MET A 66 -1.23 13.41 -13.40
CA MET A 66 -2.67 13.46 -13.66
C MET A 66 -3.14 14.88 -13.98
N ARG A 67 -2.74 15.85 -13.14
CA ARG A 67 -3.10 17.26 -13.30
C ARG A 67 -2.65 17.85 -14.63
N ASN A 68 -1.48 17.45 -15.14
CA ASN A 68 -0.91 17.98 -16.37
C ASN A 68 -1.40 17.26 -17.65
N LEU A 69 -2.24 16.24 -17.55
CA LEU A 69 -2.82 15.58 -18.73
C LEU A 69 -4.02 16.36 -19.25
N PRO A 70 -3.97 16.92 -20.48
CA PRO A 70 -5.10 17.68 -21.03
C PRO A 70 -6.40 16.88 -21.10
N SER A 71 -6.32 15.61 -21.50
CA SER A 71 -7.48 14.73 -21.57
C SER A 71 -8.13 14.45 -20.22
N PHE A 72 -7.35 14.47 -19.11
CA PHE A 72 -7.88 14.35 -17.77
C PHE A 72 -8.53 15.65 -17.29
N GLN A 73 -7.94 16.79 -17.61
CA GLN A 73 -8.50 18.11 -17.28
C GLN A 73 -9.86 18.38 -17.95
N LEU A 74 -10.09 17.81 -19.13
CA LEU A 74 -11.36 17.94 -19.86
C LEU A 74 -12.50 17.11 -19.27
N LEU A 75 -12.20 16.18 -18.35
CA LEU A 75 -13.24 15.38 -17.69
C LEU A 75 -14.01 16.22 -16.67
N PRO A 76 -15.30 15.89 -16.44
CA PRO A 76 -16.06 16.46 -15.32
C PRO A 76 -15.33 16.24 -14.00
N ARG A 77 -15.38 17.22 -13.10
CA ARG A 77 -14.68 17.14 -11.79
C ARG A 77 -15.01 15.87 -11.01
N GLU A 78 -16.26 15.43 -11.07
CA GLU A 78 -16.72 14.20 -10.43
C GLU A 78 -16.00 12.96 -10.98
N ASP A 79 -15.88 12.86 -12.31
CA ASP A 79 -15.15 11.77 -12.97
C ASP A 79 -13.66 11.79 -12.61
N GLN A 80 -13.06 13.00 -12.53
CA GLN A 80 -11.66 13.15 -12.10
C GLN A 80 -11.46 12.59 -10.69
N LEU A 81 -12.37 12.90 -9.76
CA LEU A 81 -12.29 12.43 -8.36
C LEU A 81 -12.50 10.92 -8.24
N LEU A 82 -13.44 10.36 -9.00
CA LEU A 82 -13.69 8.92 -9.04
C LEU A 82 -12.47 8.17 -9.61
N LEU A 83 -11.87 8.67 -10.69
CA LEU A 83 -10.66 8.08 -11.26
C LEU A 83 -9.48 8.20 -10.28
N LEU A 84 -9.29 9.37 -9.65
CA LEU A 84 -8.27 9.57 -8.63
C LEU A 84 -8.40 8.54 -7.52
N GLY A 85 -9.58 8.44 -6.89
CA GLY A 85 -9.82 7.53 -5.79
C GLY A 85 -9.57 6.05 -6.14
N SER A 86 -9.89 5.65 -7.37
CA SER A 86 -9.70 4.28 -7.85
C SER A 86 -8.27 3.96 -8.30
N CYS A 87 -7.57 4.95 -8.89
CA CYS A 87 -6.31 4.69 -9.62
C CYS A 87 -5.05 5.21 -8.92
N TRP A 88 -5.16 5.98 -7.81
CA TRP A 88 -3.99 6.58 -7.18
C TRP A 88 -2.97 5.54 -6.71
N VAL A 89 -3.41 4.42 -6.11
CA VAL A 89 -2.50 3.36 -5.65
C VAL A 89 -1.72 2.72 -6.81
N PRO A 90 -2.37 2.16 -7.84
CA PRO A 90 -1.62 1.58 -8.95
C PRO A 90 -0.72 2.59 -9.67
N LEU A 91 -1.11 3.86 -9.80
CA LEU A 91 -0.27 4.90 -10.39
C LEU A 91 0.92 5.24 -9.48
N PHE A 92 0.72 5.34 -8.18
CA PHE A 92 1.77 5.53 -7.20
C PHE A 92 2.78 4.37 -7.23
N LEU A 93 2.31 3.12 -7.27
CA LEU A 93 3.17 1.94 -7.34
C LEU A 93 4.00 1.90 -8.64
N LEU A 94 3.41 2.26 -9.78
CA LEU A 94 4.15 2.45 -11.03
C LEU A 94 5.20 3.56 -10.91
N GLY A 95 4.90 4.61 -10.16
CA GLY A 95 5.85 5.67 -9.82
C GLY A 95 7.03 5.17 -8.99
N LEU A 96 6.78 4.35 -7.95
CA LEU A 96 7.84 3.72 -7.16
C LEU A 96 8.77 2.85 -8.04
N VAL A 97 8.18 2.10 -8.96
CA VAL A 97 8.96 1.28 -9.92
C VAL A 97 9.81 2.18 -10.80
N GLN A 98 9.24 3.22 -11.39
CA GLN A 98 9.92 4.12 -12.32
C GLN A 98 11.08 4.88 -11.68
N GLU A 99 10.91 5.32 -10.42
CA GLU A 99 11.93 6.03 -9.64
C GLU A 99 12.89 5.08 -8.90
N MET A 100 12.77 3.77 -9.13
CA MET A 100 13.62 2.74 -8.50
C MET A 100 13.61 2.81 -6.95
N VAL A 101 12.49 3.16 -6.35
CA VAL A 101 12.36 3.27 -4.90
C VAL A 101 12.24 1.88 -4.29
N THR A 102 13.28 1.47 -3.57
CA THR A 102 13.32 0.22 -2.80
C THR A 102 13.14 0.50 -1.32
N PHE A 103 12.62 -0.46 -0.58
CA PHE A 103 12.46 -0.36 0.86
C PHE A 103 12.62 -1.72 1.54
N GLU A 104 13.11 -1.69 2.76
CA GLU A 104 13.23 -2.85 3.62
C GLU A 104 12.28 -2.72 4.81
N VAL A 105 11.77 -3.87 5.25
CA VAL A 105 10.90 -3.94 6.42
C VAL A 105 11.51 -4.80 7.51
N MET A 106 11.09 -4.52 8.74
CA MET A 106 11.43 -5.30 9.92
C MET A 106 10.17 -5.67 10.67
N GLU A 107 10.18 -6.84 11.29
CA GLU A 107 9.14 -7.21 12.24
C GLU A 107 9.54 -6.72 13.63
N THR A 108 8.66 -5.98 14.26
CA THR A 108 8.80 -5.56 15.65
C THR A 108 7.67 -6.16 16.49
N PRO A 109 7.95 -6.56 17.74
CA PRO A 109 6.88 -6.94 18.64
C PRO A 109 5.89 -5.79 18.78
N ALA A 110 4.60 -6.07 18.62
CA ALA A 110 3.59 -5.03 18.83
C ALA A 110 3.71 -4.48 20.25
N PRO A 111 3.63 -3.16 20.44
CA PRO A 111 3.65 -2.58 21.77
C PRO A 111 2.51 -3.15 22.61
N SER A 112 2.80 -3.49 23.87
CA SER A 112 1.76 -4.01 24.77
C SER A 112 0.62 -2.99 24.88
N MET A 113 -0.61 -3.48 25.09
CA MET A 113 -1.79 -2.63 25.24
C MET A 113 -1.59 -1.58 26.34
N LEU A 114 -0.91 -1.96 27.43
CA LEU A 114 -0.55 -1.06 28.51
C LEU A 114 0.40 0.06 28.04
N LYS A 115 1.39 -0.27 27.23
CA LYS A 115 2.31 0.73 26.67
C LYS A 115 1.58 1.72 25.74
N LYS A 116 0.61 1.25 24.96
CA LYS A 116 -0.27 2.12 24.17
C LYS A 116 -1.05 3.08 25.07
N ILE A 117 -1.72 2.57 26.11
CA ILE A 117 -2.52 3.38 27.04
C ILE A 117 -1.65 4.42 27.76
N LEU A 118 -0.46 4.05 28.20
CA LEU A 118 0.42 4.94 28.96
C LEU A 118 1.11 6.01 28.10
N LEU A 119 1.39 5.70 26.82
CA LEU A 119 2.09 6.64 25.94
C LEU A 119 1.11 7.56 25.18
N ASP A 120 -0.07 7.10 24.85
CA ASP A 120 -1.05 7.91 24.08
C ASP A 120 -1.88 8.85 24.95
N GLY A 121 -1.84 8.77 26.28
CA GLY A 121 -2.43 9.73 27.22
C GLY A 121 -3.87 10.16 26.99
N ARG A 122 -4.54 9.63 25.96
CA ARG A 122 -5.91 9.92 25.57
C ARG A 122 -6.66 8.64 25.29
N SER A 123 -7.63 8.38 26.13
CA SER A 123 -8.65 7.35 26.01
C SER A 123 -9.40 7.46 24.69
N ARG A 124 -8.91 6.80 23.66
CA ARG A 124 -9.70 6.59 22.43
C ARG A 124 -10.02 5.11 22.32
N TRP A 125 -11.00 4.68 23.09
CA TRP A 125 -11.51 3.30 23.13
C TRP A 125 -12.24 2.87 21.84
N GLN A 126 -12.20 3.68 20.76
CA GLN A 126 -12.96 3.48 19.54
C GLN A 126 -12.16 3.72 18.25
N GLU A 127 -10.86 3.42 18.23
CA GLU A 127 -10.28 3.25 16.90
C GLU A 127 -10.63 1.84 16.39
N PRO A 128 -11.24 1.73 15.19
CA PRO A 128 -11.33 0.46 14.51
C PRO A 128 -9.91 -0.09 14.44
N GLU A 129 -9.75 -1.38 14.70
CA GLU A 129 -8.48 -2.11 14.63
C GLU A 129 -7.83 -1.78 13.28
N GLN A 130 -6.97 -0.73 13.27
CA GLN A 130 -6.31 -0.27 12.07
C GLN A 130 -5.59 -1.49 11.54
N THR A 131 -5.89 -1.85 10.31
CA THR A 131 -5.38 -3.05 9.66
C THR A 131 -3.88 -2.87 9.46
N GLN A 132 -3.11 -3.20 10.49
CA GLN A 132 -1.64 -3.08 10.46
C GLN A 132 -1.09 -3.95 9.32
N PRO A 133 -0.09 -3.45 8.57
CA PRO A 133 0.54 -4.21 7.51
C PRO A 133 1.05 -5.55 8.02
N THR A 134 0.64 -6.64 7.38
CA THR A 134 1.20 -7.97 7.66
C THR A 134 2.45 -8.19 6.83
N LEU A 135 3.39 -8.98 7.33
CA LEU A 135 4.62 -9.30 6.57
C LEU A 135 4.28 -9.90 5.19
N ALA A 136 3.31 -10.80 5.15
CA ALA A 136 2.88 -11.43 3.90
C ALA A 136 2.34 -10.42 2.87
N ALA A 137 1.55 -9.43 3.32
CA ALA A 137 1.04 -8.37 2.44
C ALA A 137 2.16 -7.47 1.90
N VAL A 138 3.14 -7.13 2.75
CA VAL A 138 4.30 -6.33 2.34
C VAL A 138 5.22 -7.12 1.40
N GLN A 139 5.47 -8.39 1.66
CA GLN A 139 6.25 -9.26 0.76
C GLN A 139 5.58 -9.42 -0.60
N ARG A 140 4.25 -9.54 -0.63
CA ARG A 140 3.48 -9.56 -1.89
C ARG A 140 3.64 -8.24 -2.66
N LEU A 141 3.58 -7.10 -1.98
CA LEU A 141 3.85 -5.79 -2.58
C LEU A 141 5.26 -5.74 -3.17
N GLN A 142 6.29 -6.10 -2.40
CA GLN A 142 7.68 -6.14 -2.88
C GLN A 142 7.87 -7.08 -4.07
N GLY A 143 7.25 -8.26 -4.04
CA GLY A 143 7.27 -9.21 -5.16
C GLY A 143 6.65 -8.62 -6.43
N THR A 144 5.54 -7.88 -6.29
CA THR A 144 4.90 -7.18 -7.41
C THR A 144 5.82 -6.10 -7.99
N LEU A 145 6.45 -5.27 -7.16
CA LEU A 145 7.40 -4.25 -7.62
C LEU A 145 8.60 -4.87 -8.31
N ASN A 146 9.17 -5.94 -7.76
CA ASN A 146 10.29 -6.68 -8.36
C ASN A 146 9.93 -7.23 -9.75
N THR A 147 8.71 -7.73 -9.91
CA THR A 147 8.22 -8.21 -11.22
C THR A 147 8.18 -7.09 -12.25
N PHE A 148 7.74 -5.87 -11.85
CA PHE A 148 7.77 -4.71 -12.73
C PHE A 148 9.20 -4.28 -13.09
N TRP A 149 10.14 -4.27 -12.13
CA TRP A 149 11.55 -3.95 -12.43
C TRP A 149 12.14 -4.92 -13.43
N SER A 150 11.79 -6.22 -13.36
CA SER A 150 12.26 -7.21 -14.33
C SER A 150 11.75 -6.99 -15.75
N LEU A 151 10.72 -6.15 -15.95
CA LEU A 151 10.21 -5.82 -17.28
C LEU A 151 11.07 -4.78 -18.01
N ASP A 152 11.93 -4.05 -17.29
CA ASP A 152 12.78 -2.99 -17.83
C ASP A 152 12.00 -2.05 -18.77
N LEU A 153 10.98 -1.40 -18.22
CA LEU A 153 10.10 -0.49 -18.97
C LEU A 153 10.81 0.83 -19.27
N SER A 154 10.73 1.27 -20.51
CA SER A 154 11.21 2.60 -20.92
C SER A 154 10.30 3.71 -20.37
N PRO A 155 10.79 4.96 -20.28
CA PRO A 155 9.96 6.10 -19.84
C PRO A 155 8.68 6.29 -20.68
N LYS A 156 8.71 6.00 -21.98
CA LYS A 156 7.53 6.06 -22.85
C LYS A 156 6.52 4.98 -22.53
N GLU A 157 7.00 3.74 -22.27
CA GLU A 157 6.14 2.63 -21.85
C GLU A 157 5.47 2.93 -20.52
N PHE A 158 6.20 3.51 -19.55
CA PHE A 158 5.59 3.97 -18.29
C PHE A 158 4.51 5.03 -18.50
N ALA A 159 4.77 6.03 -19.35
CA ALA A 159 3.78 7.10 -19.61
C ALA A 159 2.46 6.56 -20.18
N TYR A 160 2.54 5.70 -21.20
CA TYR A 160 1.34 5.10 -21.80
C TYR A 160 0.67 4.09 -20.87
N LEU A 161 1.43 3.33 -20.10
CA LEU A 161 0.90 2.42 -19.10
C LEU A 161 0.15 3.17 -17.99
N LYS A 162 0.72 4.26 -17.47
CA LYS A 162 0.04 5.14 -16.50
C LYS A 162 -1.26 5.70 -17.08
N GLY A 163 -1.26 6.11 -18.35
CA GLY A 163 -2.48 6.55 -19.03
C GLY A 163 -3.54 5.45 -19.11
N ALA A 164 -3.16 4.24 -19.49
CA ALA A 164 -4.06 3.09 -19.55
C ALA A 164 -4.63 2.68 -18.17
N VAL A 165 -3.85 2.90 -17.09
CA VAL A 165 -4.29 2.65 -15.71
C VAL A 165 -5.24 3.75 -15.24
N LEU A 166 -4.91 5.02 -15.51
CA LEU A 166 -5.70 6.19 -15.10
C LEU A 166 -7.10 6.18 -15.73
N PHE A 167 -7.17 6.01 -17.05
CA PHE A 167 -8.43 6.03 -17.79
C PHE A 167 -9.14 4.66 -17.70
N ASN A 168 -9.57 4.30 -16.50
CA ASN A 168 -10.28 3.05 -16.24
C ASN A 168 -11.80 3.26 -16.38
N PRO A 169 -12.45 2.78 -17.47
CA PRO A 169 -13.87 2.96 -17.69
C PRO A 169 -14.76 2.13 -16.75
N ASP A 170 -14.19 1.13 -16.05
CA ASP A 170 -14.92 0.23 -15.15
C ASP A 170 -15.18 0.83 -13.77
N VAL A 171 -14.72 2.06 -13.52
CA VAL A 171 -14.99 2.77 -12.26
C VAL A 171 -16.47 3.11 -12.18
N PRO A 172 -17.17 2.66 -11.13
CA PRO A 172 -18.61 2.91 -11.03
C PRO A 172 -18.91 4.41 -10.81
N GLY A 173 -20.01 4.87 -11.40
CA GLY A 173 -20.48 6.25 -11.23
C GLY A 173 -19.92 7.26 -12.25
N LEU A 174 -19.05 6.84 -13.16
CA LEU A 174 -18.53 7.72 -14.21
C LEU A 174 -19.64 8.20 -15.14
N ARG A 175 -19.69 9.52 -15.39
CA ARG A 175 -20.61 10.15 -16.36
C ARG A 175 -20.13 10.00 -17.81
N THR A 176 -18.81 10.01 -18.01
CA THR A 176 -18.19 9.99 -19.33
C THR A 176 -17.42 8.68 -19.61
N SER A 177 -17.95 7.54 -19.16
CA SER A 177 -17.29 6.23 -19.24
C SER A 177 -16.89 5.85 -20.68
N LEU A 178 -17.70 6.16 -21.68
CA LEU A 178 -17.39 5.89 -23.10
C LEU A 178 -16.18 6.71 -23.59
N TYR A 179 -16.10 7.97 -23.19
CA TYR A 179 -14.95 8.81 -23.52
C TYR A 179 -13.68 8.31 -22.83
N ILE A 180 -13.78 7.97 -21.53
CA ILE A 180 -12.67 7.39 -20.75
C ILE A 180 -12.21 6.06 -21.38
N HIS A 181 -13.15 5.23 -21.84
CA HIS A 181 -12.82 4.00 -22.57
C HIS A 181 -12.03 4.27 -23.86
N SER A 182 -12.40 5.31 -24.61
CA SER A 182 -11.65 5.70 -25.81
C SER A 182 -10.23 6.12 -25.50
N LEU A 183 -10.03 6.90 -24.43
CA LEU A 183 -8.71 7.33 -23.95
C LEU A 183 -7.85 6.15 -23.49
N GLN A 184 -8.46 5.20 -22.76
CA GLN A 184 -7.76 3.99 -22.37
C GLN A 184 -7.28 3.18 -23.57
N ARG A 185 -8.16 2.98 -24.57
CA ARG A 185 -7.79 2.26 -25.80
C ARG A 185 -6.68 2.95 -26.57
N GLU A 186 -6.70 4.28 -26.61
CA GLU A 186 -5.65 5.06 -27.25
C GLU A 186 -4.30 4.87 -26.53
N ALA A 187 -4.29 4.97 -25.21
CA ALA A 187 -3.09 4.71 -24.40
C ALA A 187 -2.55 3.27 -24.60
N GLN A 188 -3.44 2.28 -24.65
CA GLN A 188 -3.07 0.88 -24.91
C GLN A 188 -2.49 0.67 -26.30
N ARG A 189 -3.06 1.32 -27.34
CA ARG A 189 -2.53 1.27 -28.72
C ARG A 189 -1.15 1.92 -28.79
N ALA A 190 -0.99 3.11 -28.21
CA ALA A 190 0.29 3.78 -28.17
C ALA A 190 1.36 2.95 -27.43
N LEU A 191 1.00 2.29 -26.33
CA LEU A 191 1.87 1.35 -25.63
C LEU A 191 2.27 0.19 -26.55
N GLN A 192 1.31 -0.41 -27.26
CA GLN A 192 1.55 -1.51 -28.19
C GLN A 192 2.48 -1.09 -29.34
N GLU A 193 2.30 0.10 -29.90
CA GLU A 193 3.13 0.65 -30.98
C GLU A 193 4.60 0.84 -30.51
N VAL A 194 4.81 1.33 -29.29
CA VAL A 194 6.17 1.49 -28.72
C VAL A 194 6.86 0.14 -28.47
N LEU A 195 6.09 -0.90 -28.19
CA LEU A 195 6.60 -2.25 -27.92
C LEU A 195 6.96 -3.03 -29.19
N GLN A 196 6.29 -2.74 -30.31
CA GLN A 196 6.45 -3.49 -31.56
C GLN A 196 7.87 -3.50 -32.16
N PRO A 197 8.67 -2.42 -32.15
CA PRO A 197 9.96 -2.40 -32.81
C PRO A 197 11.05 -3.22 -32.13
N ARG A 198 10.85 -3.62 -30.89
CA ARG A 198 11.92 -4.15 -30.03
C ARG A 198 12.13 -5.66 -30.12
N GLN A 199 11.16 -6.48 -30.57
CA GLN A 199 11.31 -7.95 -30.68
C GLN A 199 10.15 -8.62 -31.45
N PRO A 200 10.39 -9.81 -32.11
CA PRO A 200 9.31 -10.67 -32.63
C PRO A 200 8.32 -11.12 -31.53
N GLU A 201 8.70 -11.01 -30.26
CA GLU A 201 7.89 -11.34 -29.07
C GLU A 201 7.01 -10.17 -28.56
N GLY A 202 6.94 -9.04 -29.26
CA GLY A 202 6.26 -7.81 -28.78
C GLY A 202 4.79 -7.99 -28.36
N ARG A 203 4.06 -8.92 -28.98
CA ARG A 203 2.69 -9.26 -28.59
C ARG A 203 2.63 -9.94 -27.22
N GLY A 204 3.54 -10.85 -26.94
CA GLY A 204 3.62 -11.52 -25.63
C GLY A 204 4.02 -10.56 -24.51
N ARG A 205 4.94 -9.62 -24.78
CA ARG A 205 5.36 -8.60 -23.83
C ARG A 205 4.21 -7.64 -23.47
N PHE A 206 3.44 -7.18 -24.44
CA PHE A 206 2.27 -6.33 -24.19
C PHE A 206 1.26 -7.00 -23.26
N ALA A 207 0.87 -8.25 -23.60
CA ALA A 207 -0.06 -9.02 -22.78
C ALA A 207 0.48 -9.24 -21.35
N ARG A 208 1.78 -9.52 -21.22
CA ARG A 208 2.44 -9.70 -19.93
C ARG A 208 2.42 -8.41 -19.09
N ILE A 209 2.69 -7.25 -19.68
CA ILE A 209 2.62 -5.96 -19.00
C ILE A 209 1.20 -5.71 -18.48
N LEU A 210 0.16 -5.90 -19.29
CA LEU A 210 -1.22 -5.70 -18.87
C LEU A 210 -1.64 -6.68 -17.76
N LEU A 211 -1.22 -7.95 -17.86
CA LEU A 211 -1.50 -8.95 -16.84
C LEU A 211 -0.86 -8.60 -15.49
N ILE A 212 0.41 -8.21 -15.50
CA ILE A 212 1.11 -7.78 -14.28
C ILE A 212 0.49 -6.50 -13.73
N THR A 213 0.07 -5.57 -14.58
CA THR A 213 -0.62 -4.34 -14.15
C THR A 213 -1.91 -4.62 -13.39
N SER A 214 -2.63 -5.69 -13.74
CA SER A 214 -3.82 -6.09 -13.00
C SER A 214 -3.53 -6.44 -11.55
N THR A 215 -2.31 -6.92 -11.24
CA THR A 215 -1.91 -7.24 -9.86
C THR A 215 -1.77 -6.00 -8.99
N LEU A 216 -1.45 -4.82 -9.56
CA LEU A 216 -1.37 -3.56 -8.82
C LEU A 216 -2.73 -3.17 -8.24
N LYS A 217 -3.82 -3.46 -8.95
CA LYS A 217 -5.19 -3.19 -8.49
C LYS A 217 -5.57 -4.04 -7.28
N SER A 218 -4.88 -5.14 -7.04
CA SER A 218 -5.13 -6.03 -5.89
C SER A 218 -4.43 -5.59 -4.59
N ILE A 219 -3.58 -4.56 -4.65
CA ILE A 219 -2.90 -4.01 -3.49
C ILE A 219 -3.87 -3.07 -2.75
N PRO A 220 -4.21 -3.36 -1.48
CA PRO A 220 -5.13 -2.53 -0.73
C PRO A 220 -4.58 -1.12 -0.50
N PRO A 221 -5.38 -0.06 -0.70
CA PRO A 221 -4.98 1.32 -0.38
C PRO A 221 -4.53 1.49 1.07
N THR A 222 -5.18 0.80 2.00
CA THR A 222 -4.83 0.81 3.42
C THR A 222 -3.40 0.35 3.67
N LEU A 223 -2.93 -0.70 2.98
CA LEU A 223 -1.55 -1.18 3.09
C LEU A 223 -0.55 -0.09 2.70
N VAL A 224 -0.80 0.59 1.58
CA VAL A 224 0.07 1.65 1.06
C VAL A 224 0.07 2.86 2.00
N THR A 225 -1.11 3.27 2.47
CA THR A 225 -1.27 4.38 3.41
C THR A 225 -0.54 4.11 4.72
N GLU A 226 -0.78 2.95 5.34
CA GLU A 226 -0.16 2.60 6.61
C GLU A 226 1.37 2.45 6.51
N LEU A 227 1.86 1.89 5.40
CA LEU A 227 3.29 1.64 5.24
C LEU A 227 4.09 2.92 4.94
N PHE A 228 3.60 3.76 4.01
CA PHE A 228 4.38 4.87 3.47
C PHE A 228 3.96 6.25 3.99
N PHE A 229 2.70 6.44 4.30
CA PHE A 229 2.15 7.77 4.57
C PHE A 229 1.73 7.99 6.02
N ARG A 230 1.26 6.97 6.71
CA ARG A 230 0.81 7.11 8.11
C ARG A 230 1.85 7.78 9.02
N PRO A 231 3.17 7.50 8.90
CA PRO A 231 4.18 8.19 9.71
C PRO A 231 4.26 9.70 9.46
N LEU A 232 3.79 10.20 8.30
CA LEU A 232 3.83 11.60 7.91
C LEU A 232 2.52 12.32 8.16
N ILE A 233 1.38 11.70 7.79
CA ILE A 233 0.07 12.35 7.81
C ILE A 233 -0.70 12.11 9.12
N GLY A 234 -0.21 11.23 10.01
CA GLY A 234 -0.93 10.87 11.22
C GLY A 234 -2.30 10.24 10.88
N ASN A 235 -3.38 10.78 11.43
CA ASN A 235 -4.75 10.28 11.22
C ASN A 235 -5.50 10.94 10.05
N ALA A 236 -4.84 11.80 9.27
CA ALA A 236 -5.47 12.42 8.11
C ALA A 236 -5.82 11.41 7.02
N ASP A 237 -6.86 11.70 6.23
CA ASP A 237 -7.22 10.88 5.07
C ASP A 237 -6.32 11.24 3.89
N ILE A 238 -5.62 10.24 3.37
CA ILE A 238 -4.73 10.42 2.21
C ILE A 238 -5.49 10.87 0.97
N LEU A 239 -6.73 10.42 0.77
CA LEU A 239 -7.53 10.80 -0.40
C LEU A 239 -7.96 12.27 -0.34
N GLU A 240 -8.31 12.79 0.83
CA GLU A 240 -8.60 14.21 1.01
C GLU A 240 -7.37 15.05 0.63
N LEU A 241 -6.18 14.69 1.15
CA LEU A 241 -4.94 15.38 0.84
C LEU A 241 -4.59 15.36 -0.65
N ILE A 242 -4.74 14.19 -1.32
CA ILE A 242 -4.47 14.08 -2.76
C ILE A 242 -5.50 14.88 -3.58
N THR A 243 -6.75 14.92 -3.13
CA THR A 243 -7.82 15.68 -3.79
C THR A 243 -7.58 17.18 -3.74
N GLU A 244 -7.05 17.70 -2.63
CA GLU A 244 -6.68 19.11 -2.50
C GLU A 244 -5.52 19.51 -3.42
N MET A 245 -4.63 18.56 -3.76
CA MET A 245 -3.51 18.80 -4.66
C MET A 245 -3.87 18.73 -6.15
N LEU A 246 -5.02 18.12 -6.49
CA LEU A 246 -5.52 17.97 -7.85
C LEU A 246 -6.21 19.24 -8.34
#